data_9740230be763beb12b582a2299064dcb
#
_entry.id   9740230be763beb12b582a2299064dcb
#
_cell.length_a   1.000
_cell.length_b   1.000
_cell.length_c   1.000
_cell.angle_alpha   90.00
_cell.angle_beta   90.00
_cell.angle_gamma   90.00
#
_symmetry.space_group_name_H-M   'P 1'
#
loop_
_entity.id
_entity.type
_entity.pdbx_description
1 polymer ?
#
loop_
_entity_poly.entity_id
_entity_poly.type
_entity_poly.pdbx_seq_one_letter_code
_entity_poly.pdbx_strand_id
1 'polypeptide(L)'
;MSSRLSFFLSRLFIIAALLSNPQIWILDEPMTGLDPQSSYNLKQMMIDHAKKGNTVVFSTHVLEVAEQLCHRIGILKDGQLIFVGSLEELRKMHPGESLEKIYLFIVTTPHYI
;
A
#
# COMPACT_ATOMS: atom_id res chain seq x y z
N MET A 1 17.87 -17.62 11.64
CA MET A 1 17.68 -16.24 12.08
C MET A 1 16.31 -16.11 12.74
N SER A 2 16.24 -15.51 13.92
CA SER A 2 14.97 -15.38 14.60
C SER A 2 14.07 -14.37 13.86
N SER A 3 12.75 -14.58 13.91
CA SER A 3 11.78 -13.68 13.29
C SER A 3 11.91 -12.24 13.82
N ARG A 4 12.30 -12.09 15.09
CA ARG A 4 12.51 -10.77 15.71
C ARG A 4 13.67 -10.01 15.08
N LEU A 5 14.77 -10.69 14.79
CA LEU A 5 15.94 -10.05 14.19
C LEU A 5 15.66 -9.61 12.76
N SER A 6 15.03 -10.47 11.96
CA SER A 6 14.61 -10.15 10.61
C SER A 6 13.70 -8.93 10.58
N PHE A 7 12.76 -8.87 11.50
CA PHE A 7 11.82 -7.78 11.66
C PHE A 7 12.52 -6.45 12.00
N PHE A 8 13.46 -6.49 12.93
CA PHE A 8 14.25 -5.33 13.34
C PHE A 8 15.10 -4.80 12.18
N LEU A 9 15.73 -5.68 11.41
CA LEU A 9 16.51 -5.30 10.24
C LEU A 9 15.66 -4.62 9.18
N SER A 10 14.43 -5.09 8.94
CA SER A 10 13.50 -4.45 8.00
C SER A 10 13.21 -3.00 8.39
N ARG A 11 13.00 -2.74 9.67
CA ARG A 11 12.79 -1.38 10.17
C ARG A 11 14.00 -0.48 9.94
N LEU A 12 15.19 -0.99 10.16
CA LEU A 12 16.42 -0.23 9.91
C LEU A 12 16.56 0.13 8.43
N PHE A 13 16.24 -0.77 7.53
CA PHE A 13 16.26 -0.51 6.10
C PHE A 13 15.27 0.59 5.71
N ILE A 14 14.07 0.56 6.24
CA ILE A 14 13.07 1.60 5.98
C ILE A 14 13.59 2.96 6.46
N ILE A 15 14.10 3.04 7.68
CA ILE A 15 14.64 4.28 8.24
C ILE A 15 15.80 4.80 7.40
N ALA A 16 16.73 3.94 7.00
CA ALA A 16 17.87 4.33 6.18
C ALA A 16 17.44 4.87 4.82
N ALA A 17 16.45 4.22 4.18
CA ALA A 17 15.90 4.68 2.91
C ALA A 17 15.24 6.05 3.04
N LEU A 18 14.49 6.29 4.11
CA LEU A 18 13.83 7.57 4.36
C LEU A 18 14.81 8.70 4.66
N LEU A 19 15.92 8.40 5.34
CA LEU A 19 16.97 9.39 5.65
C LEU A 19 17.66 9.91 4.40
N SER A 20 17.81 9.12 3.35
CA SER A 20 18.39 9.57 2.08
C SER A 20 17.42 10.45 1.28
N ASN A 21 16.15 10.52 1.67
CA ASN A 21 15.12 11.36 1.09
C ASN A 21 15.02 11.29 -0.43
N PRO A 22 14.90 10.08 -1.03
CA PRO A 22 14.73 9.94 -2.47
C PRO A 22 13.36 10.44 -2.93
N GLN A 23 13.27 10.84 -4.20
CA GLN A 23 11.99 11.28 -4.77
C GLN A 23 10.96 10.16 -4.85
N ILE A 24 11.41 8.94 -5.06
CA ILE A 24 10.54 7.76 -5.15
C ILE A 24 10.82 6.84 -3.98
N TRP A 25 9.79 6.58 -3.19
CA TRP A 25 9.85 5.60 -2.10
C TRP A 25 9.15 4.33 -2.57
N ILE A 26 9.82 3.19 -2.39
CA ILE A 26 9.25 1.87 -2.66
C ILE A 26 9.31 1.07 -1.36
N LEU A 27 8.15 0.77 -0.79
CA LEU A 27 8.03 0.15 0.52
C LEU A 27 7.18 -1.12 0.41
N ASP A 28 7.67 -2.21 0.98
CA ASP A 28 6.95 -3.49 1.01
C ASP A 28 6.37 -3.72 2.40
N GLU A 29 5.03 -3.75 2.49
CA GLU A 29 4.28 -3.92 3.75
C GLU A 29 4.85 -3.05 4.88
N PRO A 30 4.96 -1.73 4.70
CA PRO A 30 5.74 -0.89 5.61
C PRO A 30 5.16 -0.77 7.01
N MET A 31 3.85 -1.01 7.19
CA MET A 31 3.20 -0.92 8.50
C MET A 31 3.22 -2.22 9.29
N THR A 32 3.69 -3.31 8.70
CA THR A 32 3.68 -4.63 9.36
C THR A 32 4.47 -4.60 10.65
N GLY A 33 3.82 -4.99 11.75
CA GLY A 33 4.42 -5.08 13.06
C GLY A 33 4.74 -3.77 13.75
N LEU A 34 4.34 -2.65 13.19
CA LEU A 34 4.45 -1.36 13.87
C LEU A 34 3.33 -1.20 14.91
N ASP A 35 3.67 -0.59 16.05
CA ASP A 35 2.67 -0.15 16.99
C ASP A 35 1.80 0.96 16.38
N PRO A 36 0.62 1.26 16.95
CA PRO A 36 -0.26 2.27 16.36
C PRO A 36 0.37 3.64 16.17
N GLN A 37 1.20 4.09 17.11
CA GLN A 37 1.86 5.39 17.00
C GLN A 37 2.88 5.43 15.87
N SER A 38 3.71 4.41 15.77
CA SER A 38 4.72 4.31 14.70
C SER A 38 4.06 4.18 13.33
N SER A 39 2.98 3.41 13.24
CA SER A 39 2.20 3.27 12.02
C SER A 39 1.61 4.62 11.58
N TYR A 40 1.04 5.36 12.51
CA TYR A 40 0.51 6.70 12.24
C TYR A 40 1.61 7.63 11.73
N ASN A 41 2.77 7.63 12.39
CA ASN A 41 3.89 8.49 12.00
C ASN A 41 4.38 8.16 10.59
N LEU A 42 4.51 6.87 10.26
CA LEU A 42 4.92 6.46 8.93
C LEU A 42 3.92 6.88 7.86
N LYS A 43 2.62 6.71 8.12
CA LYS A 43 1.57 7.16 7.21
C LYS A 43 1.68 8.66 6.94
N GLN A 44 1.91 9.47 7.97
CA GLN A 44 2.08 10.91 7.80
C GLN A 44 3.31 11.25 6.97
N MET A 45 4.42 10.56 7.17
CA MET A 45 5.61 10.74 6.37
C MET A 45 5.36 10.42 4.89
N MET A 46 4.62 9.36 4.61
CA MET A 46 4.24 8.98 3.24
C MET A 46 3.36 10.05 2.60
N ILE A 47 2.36 10.54 3.32
CA ILE A 47 1.46 11.59 2.85
C ILE A 47 2.23 12.88 2.56
N ASP A 48 3.09 13.29 3.48
CA ASP A 48 3.88 14.51 3.33
C ASP A 48 4.83 14.43 2.13
N HIS A 49 5.45 13.27 1.93
CA HIS A 49 6.34 13.05 0.79
C HIS A 49 5.59 13.19 -0.54
N ALA A 50 4.40 12.60 -0.62
CA ALA A 50 3.56 12.69 -1.81
C ALA A 50 3.07 14.13 -2.06
N LYS A 51 2.74 14.87 -1.00
CA LYS A 51 2.30 16.27 -1.11
C LYS A 51 3.39 17.20 -1.65
N LYS A 52 4.64 16.85 -1.48
CA LYS A 52 5.77 17.59 -2.05
C LYS A 52 5.98 17.35 -3.54
N GLY A 53 5.11 16.59 -4.19
CA GLY A 53 5.23 16.23 -5.60
C GLY A 53 6.04 14.98 -5.85
N ASN A 54 6.39 14.25 -4.81
CA ASN A 54 7.14 13.00 -4.91
C ASN A 54 6.20 11.80 -5.00
N THR A 55 6.76 10.63 -5.23
CA THR A 55 6.00 9.38 -5.42
C THR A 55 6.29 8.41 -4.29
N VAL A 56 5.24 7.79 -3.76
CA VAL A 56 5.33 6.70 -2.81
C VAL A 56 4.62 5.49 -3.40
N VAL A 57 5.34 4.38 -3.54
CA VAL A 57 4.78 3.10 -3.96
C VAL A 57 4.93 2.14 -2.79
N PHE A 58 3.85 1.52 -2.37
CA PHE A 58 3.92 0.55 -1.29
C PHE A 58 2.95 -0.59 -1.54
N SER A 59 3.31 -1.77 -1.03
CA SER A 59 2.43 -2.93 -1.03
C SER A 59 1.72 -3.04 0.31
N THR A 60 0.52 -3.56 0.29
CA THR A 60 -0.21 -3.91 1.50
C THR A 60 -1.30 -4.94 1.19
N HIS A 61 -1.58 -5.81 2.17
CA HIS A 61 -2.75 -6.68 2.14
C HIS A 61 -3.89 -6.11 3.00
N VAL A 62 -3.67 -4.95 3.61
CA VAL A 62 -4.67 -4.29 4.46
C VAL A 62 -5.42 -3.26 3.62
N LEU A 63 -6.62 -3.61 3.18
CA LEU A 63 -7.42 -2.78 2.27
C LEU A 63 -7.77 -1.42 2.85
N GLU A 64 -7.98 -1.34 4.16
CA GLU A 64 -8.25 -0.09 4.84
C GLU A 64 -7.10 0.91 4.70
N VAL A 65 -5.87 0.43 4.78
CA VAL A 65 -4.67 1.27 4.57
C VAL A 65 -4.62 1.78 3.14
N ALA A 66 -4.87 0.92 2.16
CA ALA A 66 -4.91 1.31 0.76
C ALA A 66 -5.99 2.37 0.52
N GLU A 67 -7.17 2.18 1.11
CA GLU A 67 -8.27 3.14 0.97
C GLU A 67 -7.94 4.52 1.53
N GLN A 68 -7.20 4.55 2.65
CA GLN A 68 -6.83 5.80 3.31
C GLN A 68 -5.72 6.56 2.58
N LEU A 69 -4.76 5.87 1.99
CA LEU A 69 -3.53 6.46 1.50
C LEU A 69 -3.42 6.56 -0.02
N CYS A 70 -4.01 5.64 -0.75
CA CYS A 70 -3.73 5.50 -2.18
C CYS A 70 -4.56 6.43 -3.04
N HIS A 71 -3.92 7.05 -4.04
CA HIS A 71 -4.59 7.71 -5.16
C HIS A 71 -4.85 6.70 -6.29
N ARG A 72 -3.87 5.84 -6.55
CA ARG A 72 -3.95 4.77 -7.53
C ARG A 72 -3.63 3.44 -6.88
N ILE A 73 -4.27 2.39 -7.35
CA ILE A 73 -4.04 1.04 -6.85
C ILE A 73 -3.83 0.06 -8.00
N GLY A 74 -3.03 -0.94 -7.71
CA GLY A 74 -2.92 -2.14 -8.54
C GLY A 74 -3.32 -3.34 -7.71
N ILE A 75 -4.12 -4.23 -8.27
CA ILE A 75 -4.54 -5.46 -7.60
C ILE A 75 -3.82 -6.63 -8.23
N LEU A 76 -3.09 -7.37 -7.40
CA LEU A 76 -2.36 -8.56 -7.81
C LEU A 76 -3.10 -9.81 -7.37
N LYS A 77 -3.15 -10.79 -8.24
CA LYS A 77 -3.67 -12.13 -7.95
C LYS A 77 -2.83 -13.16 -8.69
N ASP A 78 -2.31 -14.14 -7.93
CA ASP A 78 -1.51 -15.24 -8.50
C ASP A 78 -0.37 -14.73 -9.38
N GLY A 79 0.31 -13.68 -8.93
CA GLY A 79 1.44 -13.09 -9.64
C GLY A 79 1.06 -12.23 -10.84
N GLN A 80 -0.23 -12.00 -11.08
CA GLN A 80 -0.70 -11.19 -12.19
C GLN A 80 -1.38 -9.92 -11.70
N LEU A 81 -1.14 -8.83 -12.44
CA LEU A 81 -1.80 -7.55 -12.18
C LEU A 81 -3.16 -7.56 -12.87
N ILE A 82 -4.23 -7.70 -12.10
CA ILE A 82 -5.59 -7.84 -12.64
C ILE A 82 -6.38 -6.54 -12.66
N PHE A 83 -5.90 -5.50 -12.01
CA PHE A 83 -6.49 -4.17 -12.06
C PHE A 83 -5.41 -3.12 -11.84
N VAL A 84 -5.46 -2.03 -12.59
CA VAL A 84 -4.65 -0.83 -12.37
C VAL A 84 -5.54 0.38 -12.64
N GLY A 85 -5.62 1.28 -11.69
CA GLY A 85 -6.39 2.50 -11.88
C GLY A 85 -6.45 3.34 -10.62
N SER A 86 -7.20 4.44 -10.68
CA SER A 86 -7.41 5.26 -9.51
C SER A 86 -8.45 4.63 -8.58
N LEU A 87 -8.36 4.98 -7.31
CA LEU A 87 -9.39 4.59 -6.34
C LEU A 87 -10.75 5.18 -6.73
N GLU A 88 -10.74 6.38 -7.29
CA GLU A 88 -11.95 7.04 -7.78
C GLU A 88 -12.60 6.26 -8.93
N GLU A 89 -11.82 5.80 -9.90
CA GLU A 89 -12.32 4.96 -10.99
C GLU A 89 -12.97 3.68 -10.45
N LEU A 90 -12.30 3.06 -9.49
CA LEU A 90 -12.80 1.84 -8.88
C LEU A 90 -14.14 2.05 -8.18
N ARG A 91 -14.27 3.16 -7.46
CA ARG A 91 -15.52 3.51 -6.78
C ARG A 91 -16.65 3.84 -7.74
N LYS A 92 -16.34 4.43 -8.90
CA LYS A 92 -17.34 4.70 -9.95
C LYS A 92 -17.87 3.42 -10.59
N MET A 93 -17.01 2.40 -10.71
CA MET A 93 -17.42 1.10 -11.24
C MET A 93 -18.35 0.35 -10.29
N HIS A 94 -18.22 0.60 -8.99
CA HIS A 94 -18.98 -0.09 -7.94
C HIS A 94 -19.52 0.93 -6.91
N PRO A 95 -20.50 1.77 -7.30
CA PRO A 95 -20.99 2.83 -6.42
C PRO A 95 -21.59 2.28 -5.11
N GLY A 96 -21.22 2.90 -4.00
CA GLY A 96 -21.75 2.55 -2.69
C GLY A 96 -21.15 1.32 -2.05
N GLU A 97 -20.23 0.62 -2.72
CA GLU A 97 -19.59 -0.55 -2.17
C GLU A 97 -18.30 -0.19 -1.42
N SER A 98 -17.98 -0.98 -0.39
CA SER A 98 -16.69 -0.85 0.29
C SER A 98 -15.55 -1.35 -0.58
N LEU A 99 -14.34 -0.87 -0.35
CA LEU A 99 -13.16 -1.36 -1.08
C LEU A 99 -12.98 -2.87 -0.90
N GLU A 100 -13.28 -3.39 0.28
CA GLU A 100 -13.21 -4.83 0.54
C GLU A 100 -14.12 -5.62 -0.39
N LYS A 101 -15.37 -5.18 -0.55
CA LYS A 101 -16.32 -5.84 -1.46
C LYS A 101 -15.90 -5.73 -2.91
N ILE A 102 -15.42 -4.57 -3.32
CA ILE A 102 -14.92 -4.35 -4.68
C ILE A 102 -13.74 -5.27 -4.96
N TYR A 103 -12.80 -5.35 -4.02
CA TYR A 103 -11.64 -6.24 -4.13
C TYR A 103 -12.07 -7.70 -4.28
N LEU A 104 -12.97 -8.17 -3.41
CA LEU A 104 -13.48 -9.54 -3.47
C LEU A 104 -14.16 -9.83 -4.81
N PHE A 105 -14.95 -8.89 -5.32
CA PHE A 105 -15.57 -9.02 -6.62
C PHE A 105 -14.53 -9.20 -7.73
N ILE A 106 -13.50 -8.36 -7.76
CA ILE A 106 -12.46 -8.40 -8.79
C ILE A 106 -11.67 -9.71 -8.75
N VAL A 107 -11.25 -10.16 -7.55
CA VAL A 107 -10.42 -11.35 -7.42
C VAL A 107 -11.18 -12.65 -7.59
N THR A 108 -12.50 -12.66 -7.38
CA THR A 108 -13.33 -13.87 -7.52
C THR A 108 -14.01 -13.97 -8.87
N THR A 109 -14.10 -12.87 -9.63
CA THR A 109 -14.69 -12.89 -10.96
C THR A 109 -13.76 -13.60 -11.94
N PRO A 110 -14.24 -14.60 -12.72
CA PRO A 110 -13.41 -15.23 -13.73
C PRO A 110 -12.99 -14.21 -14.79
N HIS A 111 -11.71 -14.22 -15.15
CA HIS A 111 -11.17 -13.36 -16.20
C HIS A 111 -10.98 -14.21 -17.45
N TYR A 112 -11.88 -14.02 -18.42
CA TYR A 112 -11.78 -14.66 -19.72
C TYR A 112 -11.04 -13.75 -20.69
N ILE A 113 -10.09 -14.32 -21.35
CA ILE A 113 -9.35 -13.63 -22.39
C ILE A 113 -9.99 -13.92 -23.74
#